data_6dee372e1f997c01823f2f64750bd5ae
#
_entry.id   6dee372e1f997c01823f2f64750bd5ae
#
_cell.length_a   1.000
_cell.length_b   1.000
_cell.length_c   1.000
_cell.angle_alpha   90.00
_cell.angle_beta   90.00
_cell.angle_gamma   90.00
#
_symmetry.space_group_name_H-M   'P 1'
#
loop_
_entity.id
_entity.type
_entity.pdbx_description
1 polymer ?
#
loop_
_entity_poly.entity_id
_entity_poly.type
_entity_poly.pdbx_seq_one_letter_code
_entity_poly.pdbx_strand_id
1 'polypeptide(L)'
;NGLMRGVRPNSVVITTSVFSSMPRCSRSFSKAGTAWSKAGHKIVIGSRTLEKAQAAVTALQEISPETPAEAMENKDAAAAGNIVVLTVPAEHQISTLDYVKDNLQGKILIDVTVPLVPPKVGTVQLPEEGSAGKRAQDFLGEDVMVVTAYQNIAAHLLQQDVEIDCDVLVCGNKKAARERVIELSAEAGMTAWHAGPINNSAAAEALTSILIQINRSGIVSHSGIKIIGQEH
;
A
#
# COMPACT_ATOMS: atom_id res chain seq x y z
N ASN A 1 35.80 19.92 3.88
CA ASN A 1 35.57 18.98 2.79
C ASN A 1 34.63 17.87 3.29
N GLY A 2 33.34 18.16 3.34
CA GLY A 2 32.29 17.21 3.67
C GLY A 2 31.77 16.58 2.38
N LEU A 3 32.04 15.30 2.19
CA LEU A 3 31.40 14.48 1.17
C LEU A 3 29.89 14.44 1.44
N MET A 4 29.14 15.16 0.64
CA MET A 4 27.72 14.88 0.48
C MET A 4 27.59 13.48 -0.12
N ARG A 5 27.26 12.50 0.71
CA ARG A 5 26.82 11.18 0.22
C ARG A 5 25.54 11.41 -0.57
N GLY A 6 25.63 11.22 -1.89
CA GLY A 6 24.50 11.32 -2.78
C GLY A 6 23.35 10.46 -2.25
N VAL A 7 22.24 11.09 -1.94
CA VAL A 7 20.96 10.43 -1.70
C VAL A 7 20.63 9.68 -2.98
N ARG A 8 20.65 8.36 -2.93
CA ARG A 8 20.13 7.55 -4.06
C ARG A 8 18.65 7.91 -4.20
N PRO A 9 18.16 8.14 -5.42
CA PRO A 9 16.74 8.39 -5.60
C PRO A 9 15.94 7.24 -4.98
N ASN A 10 15.08 7.56 -4.01
CA ASN A 10 14.20 6.59 -3.40
C ASN A 10 13.25 6.08 -4.48
N SER A 11 13.32 4.79 -4.81
CA SER A 11 12.41 4.16 -5.75
C SER A 11 11.27 3.49 -5.00
N VAL A 12 10.04 3.86 -5.36
CA VAL A 12 8.82 3.23 -4.86
C VAL A 12 8.29 2.29 -5.92
N VAL A 13 8.13 1.03 -5.57
CA VAL A 13 7.60 -0.01 -6.44
C VAL A 13 6.19 -0.35 -6.00
N ILE A 14 5.26 -0.29 -6.93
CA ILE A 14 3.89 -0.71 -6.70
C ILE A 14 3.71 -2.06 -7.38
N THR A 15 3.64 -3.15 -6.61
CA THR A 15 3.33 -4.48 -7.14
C THR A 15 1.83 -4.66 -7.21
N THR A 16 1.30 -4.85 -8.41
CA THR A 16 -0.11 -5.08 -8.64
C THR A 16 -0.36 -6.47 -9.19
N SER A 17 -1.37 -7.18 -8.69
CA SER A 17 -1.94 -8.31 -9.41
C SER A 17 -3.17 -7.83 -10.17
N VAL A 18 -3.03 -7.57 -11.47
CA VAL A 18 -4.18 -7.27 -12.32
C VAL A 18 -4.90 -8.59 -12.60
N PHE A 19 -6.00 -8.86 -11.88
CA PHE A 19 -6.97 -9.85 -12.31
C PHE A 19 -7.85 -9.25 -13.40
N SER A 20 -8.08 -10.01 -14.46
CA SER A 20 -8.98 -9.65 -15.58
C SER A 20 -10.42 -9.36 -15.15
N SER A 21 -10.81 -9.74 -13.92
CA SER A 21 -12.15 -9.52 -13.36
C SER A 21 -12.27 -8.33 -12.41
N MET A 22 -11.15 -7.68 -12.01
CA MET A 22 -11.17 -6.49 -11.13
C MET A 22 -10.19 -5.41 -11.63
N PRO A 23 -10.59 -4.59 -12.62
CA PRO A 23 -9.75 -3.49 -13.11
C PRO A 23 -9.49 -2.39 -12.06
N ARG A 24 -10.06 -2.52 -10.85
CA ARG A 24 -9.97 -1.51 -9.79
C ARG A 24 -8.67 -1.55 -8.99
N CYS A 25 -8.00 -2.69 -8.86
CA CYS A 25 -6.83 -2.81 -7.98
C CYS A 25 -5.57 -2.15 -8.56
N SER A 26 -5.38 -2.21 -9.89
CA SER A 26 -4.23 -1.57 -10.56
C SER A 26 -4.27 -0.05 -10.55
N ARG A 27 -5.47 0.54 -10.45
CA ARG A 27 -5.68 2.00 -10.39
C ARG A 27 -5.66 2.55 -8.97
N SER A 28 -5.69 1.68 -7.95
CA SER A 28 -5.91 2.10 -6.55
C SER A 28 -4.82 3.02 -5.98
N PHE A 29 -3.63 3.06 -6.58
CA PHE A 29 -2.53 3.91 -6.13
C PHE A 29 -2.09 4.94 -7.16
N SER A 30 -2.90 5.23 -8.18
CA SER A 30 -2.54 6.19 -9.24
C SER A 30 -2.25 7.58 -8.68
N LYS A 31 -3.11 8.11 -7.80
CA LYS A 31 -2.90 9.42 -7.15
C LYS A 31 -1.64 9.42 -6.28
N ALA A 32 -1.46 8.41 -5.44
CA ALA A 32 -0.27 8.31 -4.60
C ALA A 32 1.00 8.18 -5.44
N GLY A 33 0.99 7.33 -6.48
CA GLY A 33 2.11 7.20 -7.43
C GLY A 33 2.47 8.50 -8.13
N THR A 34 1.45 9.28 -8.56
CA THR A 34 1.66 10.61 -9.14
C THR A 34 2.26 11.58 -8.12
N ALA A 35 1.76 11.61 -6.89
CA ALA A 35 2.28 12.48 -5.84
C ALA A 35 3.73 12.11 -5.47
N TRP A 36 4.03 10.83 -5.31
CA TRP A 36 5.38 10.35 -5.06
C TRP A 36 6.34 10.66 -6.22
N SER A 37 5.88 10.55 -7.47
CA SER A 37 6.66 10.97 -8.63
C SER A 37 6.99 12.46 -8.60
N LYS A 38 6.01 13.32 -8.26
CA LYS A 38 6.22 14.76 -8.07
C LYS A 38 7.17 15.07 -6.91
N ALA A 39 7.19 14.25 -5.87
CA ALA A 39 8.14 14.32 -4.76
C ALA A 39 9.55 13.78 -5.12
N GLY A 40 9.75 13.33 -6.36
CA GLY A 40 11.04 12.89 -6.86
C GLY A 40 11.32 11.39 -6.73
N HIS A 41 10.31 10.59 -6.43
CA HIS A 41 10.45 9.14 -6.42
C HIS A 41 10.36 8.56 -7.83
N LYS A 42 11.20 7.58 -8.12
CA LYS A 42 11.06 6.73 -9.31
C LYS A 42 9.92 5.74 -9.07
N ILE A 43 8.93 5.74 -9.93
CA ILE A 43 7.78 4.84 -9.85
C ILE A 43 8.00 3.63 -10.77
N VAL A 44 7.86 2.44 -10.21
CA VAL A 44 7.89 1.19 -10.96
C VAL A 44 6.61 0.41 -10.67
N ILE A 45 5.94 -0.03 -11.70
CA ILE A 45 4.73 -0.86 -11.58
C ILE A 45 5.09 -2.30 -11.92
N GLY A 46 5.00 -3.18 -10.91
CA GLY A 46 5.21 -4.60 -11.05
C GLY A 46 3.92 -5.37 -11.30
N SER A 47 3.96 -6.41 -12.13
CA SER A 47 2.86 -7.34 -12.30
C SER A 47 3.39 -8.77 -12.58
N ARG A 48 2.49 -9.77 -12.63
CA ARG A 48 2.86 -11.16 -12.97
C ARG A 48 3.37 -11.33 -14.40
N THR A 49 3.00 -10.42 -15.30
CA THR A 49 3.50 -10.37 -16.67
C THR A 49 3.80 -8.93 -17.04
N LEU A 50 4.81 -8.73 -17.89
CA LEU A 50 5.18 -7.39 -18.37
C LEU A 50 4.03 -6.68 -19.09
N GLU A 51 3.23 -7.42 -19.86
CA GLU A 51 2.04 -6.87 -20.56
C GLU A 51 1.05 -6.21 -19.58
N LYS A 52 0.76 -6.89 -18.45
CA LYS A 52 -0.12 -6.35 -17.42
C LYS A 52 0.47 -5.14 -16.70
N ALA A 53 1.79 -5.15 -16.48
CA ALA A 53 2.48 -4.00 -15.91
C ALA A 53 2.41 -2.79 -16.86
N GLN A 54 2.63 -3.00 -18.16
CA GLN A 54 2.49 -1.95 -19.19
C GLN A 54 1.08 -1.39 -19.25
N ALA A 55 0.06 -2.25 -19.22
CA ALA A 55 -1.33 -1.80 -19.19
C ALA A 55 -1.64 -0.93 -17.94
N ALA A 56 -1.05 -1.26 -16.79
CA ALA A 56 -1.20 -0.47 -15.57
C ALA A 56 -0.44 0.87 -15.64
N VAL A 57 0.74 0.92 -16.26
CA VAL A 57 1.45 2.18 -16.55
C VAL A 57 0.64 3.06 -17.50
N THR A 58 0.09 2.50 -18.59
CA THR A 58 -0.78 3.22 -19.52
C THR A 58 -1.99 3.83 -18.80
N ALA A 59 -2.66 3.04 -17.95
CA ALA A 59 -3.79 3.52 -17.17
C ALA A 59 -3.42 4.62 -16.16
N LEU A 60 -2.21 4.60 -15.59
CA LEU A 60 -1.70 5.69 -14.76
C LEU A 60 -1.48 6.96 -15.59
N GLN A 61 -0.88 6.83 -16.77
CA GLN A 61 -0.60 7.95 -17.68
C GLN A 61 -1.85 8.54 -18.32
N GLU A 62 -2.94 7.79 -18.47
CA GLU A 62 -4.25 8.34 -18.84
C GLU A 62 -4.79 9.34 -17.81
N ILE A 63 -4.47 9.11 -16.50
CA ILE A 63 -4.89 9.99 -15.40
C ILE A 63 -3.88 11.13 -15.19
N SER A 64 -2.60 10.84 -15.32
CA SER A 64 -1.49 11.77 -15.12
C SER A 64 -0.40 11.56 -16.18
N PRO A 65 -0.55 12.20 -17.37
CA PRO A 65 0.34 11.99 -18.52
C PRO A 65 1.82 12.27 -18.24
N GLU A 66 2.12 13.20 -17.33
CA GLU A 66 3.48 13.58 -16.95
C GLU A 66 4.11 12.66 -15.90
N THR A 67 3.42 11.64 -15.39
CA THR A 67 4.00 10.74 -14.38
C THR A 67 4.91 9.72 -15.06
N PRO A 68 6.25 9.82 -14.89
CA PRO A 68 7.15 8.79 -15.39
C PRO A 68 6.99 7.53 -14.53
N ALA A 69 6.63 6.43 -15.16
CA ALA A 69 6.53 5.13 -14.52
C ALA A 69 7.12 4.04 -15.42
N GLU A 70 7.83 3.09 -14.82
CA GLU A 70 8.36 1.93 -15.54
C GLU A 70 7.52 0.70 -15.27
N ALA A 71 7.35 -0.16 -16.29
CA ALA A 71 6.67 -1.44 -16.19
C ALA A 71 7.70 -2.56 -16.08
N MET A 72 7.53 -3.46 -15.12
CA MET A 72 8.40 -4.63 -14.93
C MET A 72 7.59 -5.86 -14.48
N GLU A 73 8.17 -7.05 -14.57
CA GLU A 73 7.64 -8.19 -13.83
C GLU A 73 7.90 -8.04 -12.33
N ASN A 74 7.09 -8.70 -11.49
CA ASN A 74 7.13 -8.50 -10.03
C ASN A 74 8.52 -8.70 -9.41
N LYS A 75 9.31 -9.67 -9.87
CA LYS A 75 10.67 -9.90 -9.35
C LYS A 75 11.60 -8.74 -9.65
N ASP A 76 11.61 -8.29 -10.89
CA ASP A 76 12.48 -7.20 -11.33
C ASP A 76 12.06 -5.88 -10.69
N ALA A 77 10.75 -5.66 -10.60
CA ALA A 77 10.19 -4.51 -9.89
C ALA A 77 10.62 -4.51 -8.42
N ALA A 78 10.42 -5.62 -7.70
CA ALA A 78 10.82 -5.74 -6.30
C ALA A 78 12.34 -5.57 -6.12
N ALA A 79 13.16 -6.01 -7.07
CA ALA A 79 14.61 -5.79 -7.06
C ALA A 79 14.97 -4.31 -7.24
N ALA A 80 14.25 -3.58 -8.10
CA ALA A 80 14.53 -2.19 -8.48
C ALA A 80 14.22 -1.17 -7.36
N GLY A 81 13.27 -1.46 -6.46
CA GLY A 81 12.80 -0.53 -5.44
C GLY A 81 13.36 -0.77 -4.04
N ASN A 82 13.41 0.29 -3.23
CA ASN A 82 13.73 0.24 -1.80
C ASN A 82 12.46 0.14 -0.94
N ILE A 83 11.34 0.61 -1.46
CA ILE A 83 10.01 0.52 -0.85
C ILE A 83 9.12 -0.21 -1.83
N VAL A 84 8.50 -1.29 -1.39
CA VAL A 84 7.59 -2.10 -2.20
C VAL A 84 6.19 -2.00 -1.61
N VAL A 85 5.20 -1.60 -2.42
CA VAL A 85 3.79 -1.53 -2.01
C VAL A 85 3.06 -2.75 -2.57
N LEU A 86 2.58 -3.62 -1.70
CA LEU A 86 1.85 -4.82 -2.07
C LEU A 86 0.34 -4.53 -2.13
N THR A 87 -0.21 -4.52 -3.35
CA THR A 87 -1.62 -4.20 -3.61
C THR A 87 -2.38 -5.40 -4.18
N VAL A 88 -2.28 -6.56 -3.54
CA VAL A 88 -2.91 -7.80 -3.99
C VAL A 88 -4.09 -8.18 -3.09
N PRO A 89 -5.09 -8.92 -3.60
CA PRO A 89 -6.10 -9.55 -2.75
C PRO A 89 -5.48 -10.48 -1.72
N ALA A 90 -6.13 -10.61 -0.55
CA ALA A 90 -5.60 -11.39 0.58
C ALA A 90 -5.30 -12.85 0.23
N GLU A 91 -6.08 -13.46 -0.65
CA GLU A 91 -5.89 -14.84 -1.15
C GLU A 91 -4.59 -15.02 -1.96
N HIS A 92 -4.03 -13.92 -2.49
CA HIS A 92 -2.80 -13.96 -3.28
C HIS A 92 -1.59 -13.39 -2.55
N GLN A 93 -1.75 -12.93 -1.30
CA GLN A 93 -0.69 -12.28 -0.53
C GLN A 93 0.54 -13.19 -0.43
N ILE A 94 0.40 -14.37 0.16
CA ILE A 94 1.54 -15.26 0.44
C ILE A 94 2.19 -15.77 -0.84
N SER A 95 1.40 -16.17 -1.85
CA SER A 95 1.96 -16.64 -3.12
C SER A 95 2.74 -15.53 -3.88
N THR A 96 2.30 -14.28 -3.76
CA THR A 96 3.02 -13.15 -4.33
C THR A 96 4.30 -12.84 -3.55
N LEU A 97 4.22 -12.86 -2.21
CA LEU A 97 5.38 -12.65 -1.35
C LEU A 97 6.44 -13.74 -1.54
N ASP A 98 6.03 -15.00 -1.64
CA ASP A 98 6.94 -16.13 -1.90
C ASP A 98 7.71 -15.94 -3.22
N TYR A 99 7.01 -15.48 -4.26
CA TYR A 99 7.61 -15.24 -5.56
C TYR A 99 8.69 -14.14 -5.57
N VAL A 100 8.56 -13.12 -4.68
CA VAL A 100 9.48 -11.96 -4.62
C VAL A 100 10.35 -11.91 -3.37
N LYS A 101 10.25 -12.88 -2.46
CA LYS A 101 10.84 -12.90 -1.13
C LYS A 101 12.32 -12.52 -1.11
N ASP A 102 13.12 -13.11 -2.02
CA ASP A 102 14.56 -12.87 -2.08
C ASP A 102 14.90 -11.44 -2.47
N ASN A 103 14.01 -10.77 -3.19
CA ASN A 103 14.18 -9.38 -3.65
C ASN A 103 13.71 -8.34 -2.61
N LEU A 104 13.09 -8.77 -1.49
CA LEU A 104 12.58 -7.90 -0.44
C LEU A 104 13.55 -7.71 0.73
N GLN A 105 14.64 -8.48 0.79
CA GLN A 105 15.58 -8.44 1.92
C GLN A 105 16.16 -7.04 2.14
N GLY A 106 16.13 -6.57 3.39
CA GLY A 106 16.59 -5.23 3.80
C GLY A 106 15.70 -4.06 3.35
N LYS A 107 14.51 -4.34 2.79
CA LYS A 107 13.60 -3.32 2.26
C LYS A 107 12.37 -3.11 3.12
N ILE A 108 11.67 -2.00 2.86
CA ILE A 108 10.34 -1.75 3.42
C ILE A 108 9.30 -2.36 2.48
N LEU A 109 8.44 -3.21 3.03
CA LEU A 109 7.23 -3.70 2.39
C LEU A 109 6.03 -2.99 3.00
N ILE A 110 5.32 -2.18 2.22
CA ILE A 110 4.03 -1.61 2.61
C ILE A 110 2.95 -2.59 2.16
N ASP A 111 2.32 -3.24 3.12
CA ASP A 111 1.22 -4.18 2.86
C ASP A 111 -0.12 -3.48 3.06
N VAL A 112 -0.90 -3.35 1.99
CA VAL A 112 -2.24 -2.74 2.01
C VAL A 112 -3.35 -3.80 2.03
N THR A 113 -2.98 -5.06 2.17
CA THR A 113 -3.91 -6.19 2.11
C THR A 113 -4.91 -6.14 3.26
N VAL A 114 -6.17 -6.43 2.94
CA VAL A 114 -7.24 -6.61 3.92
C VAL A 114 -7.85 -8.00 3.74
N PRO A 115 -7.98 -8.81 4.80
CA PRO A 115 -8.51 -10.17 4.72
C PRO A 115 -10.06 -10.17 4.58
N LEU A 116 -10.56 -9.64 3.48
CA LEU A 116 -11.99 -9.65 3.17
C LEU A 116 -12.41 -11.00 2.59
N VAL A 117 -13.41 -11.64 3.20
CA VAL A 117 -13.93 -12.95 2.77
C VAL A 117 -15.33 -12.80 2.19
N PRO A 118 -15.48 -12.81 0.84
CA PRO A 118 -16.79 -12.78 0.20
C PRO A 118 -17.65 -13.99 0.59
N PRO A 119 -19.01 -13.87 0.65
CA PRO A 119 -19.78 -12.64 0.38
C PRO A 119 -19.88 -11.69 1.59
N LYS A 120 -19.35 -12.08 2.77
CA LYS A 120 -19.54 -11.38 4.04
C LYS A 120 -18.46 -10.34 4.33
N VAL A 121 -18.05 -9.56 3.34
CA VAL A 121 -16.95 -8.57 3.46
C VAL A 121 -17.21 -7.45 4.49
N GLY A 122 -18.46 -7.21 4.88
CA GLY A 122 -18.84 -6.29 5.96
C GLY A 122 -18.80 -6.94 7.36
N THR A 123 -18.31 -8.17 7.47
CA THR A 123 -18.10 -8.87 8.75
C THR A 123 -16.61 -9.09 8.94
N VAL A 124 -16.10 -8.75 10.11
CA VAL A 124 -14.67 -8.93 10.44
C VAL A 124 -14.33 -10.43 10.43
N GLN A 125 -13.32 -10.79 9.65
CA GLN A 125 -12.80 -12.16 9.51
C GLN A 125 -11.28 -12.06 9.37
N LEU A 126 -10.58 -12.10 10.52
CA LEU A 126 -9.12 -12.05 10.54
C LEU A 126 -8.53 -13.47 10.38
N PRO A 127 -7.33 -13.59 9.79
CA PRO A 127 -6.61 -14.86 9.71
C PRO A 127 -6.12 -15.32 11.10
N GLU A 128 -5.67 -16.57 11.20
CA GLU A 128 -5.19 -17.17 12.45
C GLU A 128 -4.00 -16.39 13.06
N GLU A 129 -3.16 -15.79 12.24
CA GLU A 129 -2.03 -14.95 12.67
C GLU A 129 -2.49 -13.62 13.29
N GLY A 130 -3.77 -13.30 13.21
CA GLY A 130 -4.40 -12.09 13.75
C GLY A 130 -4.57 -10.97 12.72
N SER A 131 -3.74 -10.91 11.68
CA SER A 131 -3.84 -9.93 10.60
C SER A 131 -3.08 -10.39 9.35
N ALA A 132 -3.43 -9.83 8.18
CA ALA A 132 -2.68 -10.05 6.95
C ALA A 132 -1.25 -9.48 7.07
N GLY A 133 -1.08 -8.32 7.70
CA GLY A 133 0.23 -7.72 7.93
C GLY A 133 1.12 -8.56 8.84
N LYS A 134 0.56 -9.11 9.93
CA LYS A 134 1.33 -10.02 10.79
C LYS A 134 1.70 -11.30 10.04
N ARG A 135 0.78 -11.90 9.29
CA ARG A 135 1.05 -13.06 8.44
C ARG A 135 2.19 -12.80 7.44
N ALA A 136 2.19 -11.62 6.80
CA ALA A 136 3.27 -11.23 5.91
C ALA A 136 4.61 -11.10 6.65
N GLN A 137 4.63 -10.48 7.83
CA GLN A 137 5.86 -10.34 8.64
C GLN A 137 6.40 -11.70 9.10
N ASP A 138 5.53 -12.58 9.59
CA ASP A 138 5.93 -13.92 10.05
C ASP A 138 6.48 -14.75 8.88
N PHE A 139 5.88 -14.63 7.69
CA PHE A 139 6.33 -15.33 6.48
C PHE A 139 7.69 -14.84 5.95
N LEU A 140 7.92 -13.51 5.96
CA LEU A 140 9.12 -12.89 5.38
C LEU A 140 10.31 -12.87 6.34
N GLY A 141 10.08 -12.98 7.66
CA GLY A 141 11.12 -12.87 8.68
C GLY A 141 11.50 -11.43 9.01
N GLU A 142 12.52 -11.25 9.85
CA GLU A 142 12.88 -9.95 10.44
C GLU A 142 13.70 -9.04 9.51
N ASP A 143 14.28 -9.59 8.46
CA ASP A 143 15.10 -8.85 7.50
C ASP A 143 14.25 -8.01 6.53
N VAL A 144 12.95 -8.29 6.43
CA VAL A 144 12.00 -7.46 5.69
C VAL A 144 11.19 -6.61 6.68
N MET A 145 11.22 -5.30 6.48
CA MET A 145 10.49 -4.35 7.33
C MET A 145 9.05 -4.21 6.85
N VAL A 146 8.15 -5.09 7.32
CA VAL A 146 6.73 -5.01 6.96
C VAL A 146 6.06 -3.86 7.71
N VAL A 147 5.38 -3.01 6.96
CA VAL A 147 4.55 -1.91 7.44
C VAL A 147 3.18 -2.01 6.81
N THR A 148 2.12 -2.01 7.61
CA THR A 148 0.75 -1.96 7.09
C THR A 148 0.25 -0.53 7.09
N ALA A 149 -0.40 -0.12 6.00
CA ALA A 149 -0.96 1.21 5.84
C ALA A 149 -2.06 1.21 4.76
N TYR A 150 -2.92 2.22 4.78
CA TYR A 150 -3.95 2.51 3.76
C TYR A 150 -5.18 1.58 3.76
N GLN A 151 -5.33 0.62 4.68
CA GLN A 151 -6.48 -0.29 4.73
C GLN A 151 -7.82 0.44 4.86
N ASN A 152 -7.84 1.59 5.52
CA ASN A 152 -9.05 2.36 5.80
C ASN A 152 -9.38 3.41 4.74
N ILE A 153 -8.60 3.49 3.67
CA ILE A 153 -8.84 4.42 2.57
C ILE A 153 -9.62 3.72 1.46
N ALA A 154 -10.72 4.33 1.06
CA ALA A 154 -11.50 3.80 -0.05
C ALA A 154 -10.68 3.86 -1.34
N ALA A 155 -10.43 2.69 -1.96
CA ALA A 155 -9.52 2.54 -3.09
C ALA A 155 -9.81 3.49 -4.26
N HIS A 156 -11.08 3.86 -4.51
CA HIS A 156 -11.43 4.78 -5.58
C HIS A 156 -11.03 6.24 -5.28
N LEU A 157 -10.87 6.66 -3.99
CA LEU A 157 -10.35 7.98 -3.65
C LEU A 157 -8.86 8.11 -4.02
N LEU A 158 -8.13 7.00 -3.97
CA LEU A 158 -6.72 6.94 -4.42
C LEU A 158 -6.59 7.00 -5.95
N GLN A 159 -7.70 6.94 -6.69
CA GLN A 159 -7.75 7.02 -8.16
C GLN A 159 -8.16 8.41 -8.67
N GLN A 160 -8.76 9.23 -7.82
CA GLN A 160 -9.32 10.53 -8.19
C GLN A 160 -8.43 11.65 -7.65
N ASP A 161 -8.39 12.76 -8.36
CA ASP A 161 -7.71 13.97 -7.86
C ASP A 161 -8.64 14.76 -6.92
N VAL A 162 -8.96 14.14 -5.78
CA VAL A 162 -9.76 14.72 -4.71
C VAL A 162 -8.95 14.74 -3.42
N GLU A 163 -9.21 15.68 -2.54
CA GLU A 163 -8.63 15.68 -1.21
C GLU A 163 -9.11 14.44 -0.43
N ILE A 164 -8.18 13.73 0.20
CA ILE A 164 -8.47 12.56 1.01
C ILE A 164 -8.50 12.97 2.48
N ASP A 165 -9.68 13.33 2.96
CA ASP A 165 -9.89 13.68 4.37
C ASP A 165 -10.09 12.42 5.23
N CYS A 166 -9.06 11.58 5.25
CA CYS A 166 -9.03 10.32 5.98
C CYS A 166 -7.61 10.07 6.49
N ASP A 167 -7.49 9.63 7.73
CA ASP A 167 -6.22 9.36 8.36
C ASP A 167 -5.73 7.94 8.07
N VAL A 168 -4.41 7.80 7.93
CA VAL A 168 -3.73 6.52 7.70
C VAL A 168 -3.15 5.98 9.00
N LEU A 169 -3.53 4.78 9.39
CA LEU A 169 -2.90 4.07 10.51
C LEU A 169 -1.70 3.27 10.01
N VAL A 170 -0.53 3.57 10.54
CA VAL A 170 0.74 2.94 10.13
C VAL A 170 1.24 2.02 11.24
N CYS A 171 1.19 0.69 11.00
CA CYS A 171 1.68 -0.33 11.93
C CYS A 171 2.91 -1.04 11.36
N GLY A 172 3.84 -1.42 12.22
CA GLY A 172 5.06 -2.16 11.84
C GLY A 172 6.05 -2.24 13.00
N ASN A 173 6.93 -3.24 13.00
CA ASN A 173 7.83 -3.45 14.13
C ASN A 173 9.01 -2.45 14.17
N LYS A 174 9.52 -2.03 13.03
CA LYS A 174 10.66 -1.10 12.95
C LYS A 174 10.15 0.35 12.91
N LYS A 175 10.54 1.17 13.91
CA LYS A 175 10.13 2.58 14.02
C LYS A 175 10.52 3.38 12.77
N ALA A 176 11.76 3.26 12.31
CA ALA A 176 12.25 3.98 11.12
C ALA A 176 11.46 3.64 9.84
N ALA A 177 10.99 2.40 9.69
CA ALA A 177 10.15 2.02 8.56
C ALA A 177 8.77 2.68 8.63
N ARG A 178 8.16 2.75 9.83
CA ARG A 178 6.89 3.48 10.02
C ARG A 178 7.05 4.97 9.73
N GLU A 179 8.11 5.60 10.25
CA GLU A 179 8.42 7.03 9.99
C GLU A 179 8.52 7.29 8.48
N ARG A 180 9.24 6.43 7.75
CA ARG A 180 9.35 6.58 6.29
C ARG A 180 8.01 6.45 5.57
N VAL A 181 7.12 5.55 6.02
CA VAL A 181 5.78 5.40 5.43
C VAL A 181 4.87 6.58 5.78
N ILE A 182 5.02 7.18 6.96
CA ILE A 182 4.31 8.41 7.34
C ILE A 182 4.75 9.59 6.44
N GLU A 183 6.06 9.76 6.22
CA GLU A 183 6.57 10.76 5.28
C GLU A 183 6.01 10.55 3.87
N LEU A 184 6.04 9.31 3.38
CA LEU A 184 5.51 8.95 2.06
C LEU A 184 3.99 9.23 1.96
N SER A 185 3.24 9.03 3.04
CA SER A 185 1.82 9.38 3.10
C SER A 185 1.60 10.88 3.03
N ALA A 186 2.41 11.67 3.75
CA ALA A 186 2.36 13.13 3.70
C ALA A 186 2.71 13.67 2.31
N GLU A 187 3.70 13.10 1.62
CA GLU A 187 4.03 13.42 0.22
C GLU A 187 2.84 13.17 -0.73
N ALA A 188 1.97 12.21 -0.38
CA ALA A 188 0.73 11.93 -1.12
C ALA A 188 -0.49 12.75 -0.62
N GLY A 189 -0.28 13.72 0.28
CA GLY A 189 -1.32 14.60 0.80
C GLY A 189 -2.24 13.94 1.83
N MET A 190 -1.76 12.91 2.53
CA MET A 190 -2.53 12.18 3.54
C MET A 190 -1.91 12.34 4.92
N THR A 191 -2.75 12.53 5.94
CA THR A 191 -2.33 12.48 7.36
C THR A 191 -2.14 11.03 7.77
N ALA A 192 -1.00 10.71 8.39
CA ALA A 192 -0.68 9.36 8.83
C ALA A 192 -0.15 9.34 10.26
N TRP A 193 -0.51 8.31 11.01
CA TRP A 193 -0.22 8.17 12.44
C TRP A 193 0.55 6.91 12.76
N HIS A 194 1.49 7.01 13.70
CA HIS A 194 2.10 5.84 14.31
C HIS A 194 1.04 5.03 15.08
N ALA A 195 0.59 3.93 14.53
CA ALA A 195 -0.38 3.05 15.17
C ALA A 195 0.26 1.87 15.91
N GLY A 196 1.58 1.86 16.04
CA GLY A 196 2.33 0.91 16.88
C GLY A 196 2.90 -0.31 16.13
N PRO A 197 3.11 -1.43 16.85
CA PRO A 197 3.71 -2.64 16.28
C PRO A 197 2.79 -3.30 15.25
N ILE A 198 3.33 -4.25 14.48
CA ILE A 198 2.59 -4.97 13.43
C ILE A 198 1.33 -5.65 13.96
N ASN A 199 1.30 -6.08 15.22
CA ASN A 199 0.14 -6.70 15.84
C ASN A 199 -1.11 -5.79 15.84
N ASN A 200 -0.91 -4.46 15.88
CA ASN A 200 -2.00 -3.49 15.85
C ASN A 200 -2.66 -3.39 14.47
N SER A 201 -2.05 -3.95 13.41
CA SER A 201 -2.67 -4.01 12.08
C SER A 201 -4.00 -4.76 12.09
N ALA A 202 -4.19 -5.69 13.03
CA ALA A 202 -5.47 -6.39 13.21
C ALA A 202 -6.65 -5.43 13.39
N ALA A 203 -6.47 -4.35 14.15
CA ALA A 203 -7.51 -3.34 14.35
C ALA A 203 -7.77 -2.52 13.07
N ALA A 204 -6.73 -2.09 12.37
CA ALA A 204 -6.85 -1.34 11.13
C ALA A 204 -7.51 -2.16 10.02
N GLU A 205 -7.14 -3.44 9.89
CA GLU A 205 -7.72 -4.37 8.92
C GLU A 205 -9.19 -4.69 9.25
N ALA A 206 -9.51 -4.96 10.52
CA ALA A 206 -10.87 -5.21 10.98
C ALA A 206 -11.80 -4.01 10.73
N LEU A 207 -11.29 -2.79 10.92
CA LEU A 207 -12.04 -1.56 10.72
C LEU A 207 -12.52 -1.40 9.27
N THR A 208 -11.81 -1.92 8.28
CA THR A 208 -12.24 -1.90 6.88
C THR A 208 -13.60 -2.58 6.68
N SER A 209 -13.85 -3.73 7.32
CA SER A 209 -15.15 -4.40 7.26
C SER A 209 -16.26 -3.54 7.85
N ILE A 210 -15.97 -2.80 8.93
CA ILE A 210 -16.92 -1.89 9.57
C ILE A 210 -17.23 -0.71 8.63
N LEU A 211 -16.23 -0.11 8.00
CA LEU A 211 -16.40 0.97 7.03
C LEU A 211 -17.21 0.52 5.81
N ILE A 212 -16.98 -0.70 5.32
CA ILE A 212 -17.80 -1.30 4.26
C ILE A 212 -19.26 -1.43 4.70
N GLN A 213 -19.51 -1.85 5.93
CA GLN A 213 -20.87 -1.97 6.46
C GLN A 213 -21.56 -0.61 6.63
N ILE A 214 -20.82 0.42 7.07
CA ILE A 214 -21.29 1.80 7.15
C ILE A 214 -21.68 2.30 5.75
N ASN A 215 -20.83 2.11 4.75
CA ASN A 215 -21.10 2.51 3.37
C ASN A 215 -22.35 1.81 2.80
N ARG A 216 -22.62 0.55 3.19
CA ARG A 216 -23.82 -0.19 2.78
C ARG A 216 -25.10 0.36 3.38
N SER A 217 -25.06 1.13 4.46
CA SER A 217 -26.24 1.79 5.03
C SER A 217 -26.85 2.84 4.11
N GLY A 218 -26.09 3.35 3.12
CA GLY A 218 -26.53 4.37 2.19
C GLY A 218 -26.57 5.79 2.80
N ILE A 219 -26.19 5.96 4.07
CA ILE A 219 -26.17 7.27 4.75
C ILE A 219 -24.92 8.05 4.39
N VAL A 220 -23.76 7.36 4.31
CA VAL A 220 -22.49 7.92 3.88
C VAL A 220 -21.89 7.03 2.81
N SER A 221 -21.07 7.62 1.95
CA SER A 221 -20.26 6.91 0.95
C SER A 221 -18.79 7.20 1.21
N HIS A 222 -17.95 6.18 0.95
CA HIS A 222 -16.49 6.36 1.04
C HIS A 222 -16.01 6.71 2.45
N SER A 223 -16.65 6.14 3.47
CA SER A 223 -16.29 6.36 4.86
C SER A 223 -14.82 6.02 5.09
N GLY A 224 -14.17 6.83 5.89
CA GLY A 224 -12.79 6.68 6.37
C GLY A 224 -12.76 6.89 7.89
N ILE A 225 -11.57 7.09 8.43
CA ILE A 225 -11.36 7.39 9.84
C ILE A 225 -10.69 8.75 9.99
N LYS A 226 -10.91 9.38 11.15
CA LYS A 226 -10.23 10.60 11.57
C LYS A 226 -9.80 10.45 13.01
N ILE A 227 -8.55 10.74 13.30
CA ILE A 227 -8.04 10.79 14.68
C ILE A 227 -8.29 12.19 15.23
N ILE A 228 -9.02 12.26 16.32
CA ILE A 228 -9.34 13.53 17.00
C ILE A 228 -8.59 13.54 18.33
N GLY A 229 -7.83 14.59 18.58
CA GLY A 229 -7.07 14.77 19.81
C GLY A 229 -6.67 16.23 20.01
N GLN A 230 -5.99 16.53 21.12
CA GLN A 230 -5.35 17.81 21.36
C GLN A 230 -3.86 17.67 21.02
N GLU A 231 -3.32 18.64 20.30
CA GLU A 231 -1.87 18.75 20.10
C GLU A 231 -1.19 19.12 21.42
N HIS A 232 -0.06 18.49 21.71
CA HIS A 232 0.74 18.72 22.91
C HIS A 232 2.01 19.47 22.56
#